data_800d27f9d47145ae84e6019a65fe253d
#
_entry.id   800d27f9d47145ae84e6019a65fe253d
#
_cell.length_a   1.000
_cell.length_b   1.000
_cell.length_c   1.000
_cell.angle_alpha   90.00
_cell.angle_beta   90.00
_cell.angle_gamma   90.00
#
_symmetry.space_group_name_H-M   'P 1'
#
loop_
_entity.id
_entity.type
_entity.pdbx_description
1 polymer ?
#
loop_
_entity_poly.entity_id
_entity_poly.type
_entity_poly.pdbx_seq_one_letter_code
_entity_poly.pdbx_strand_id
1 'polypeptide(L)'
;GACRLAAKNRTEEEIKVLKRYLDNMEEAIAFNEFASYSKYDRKFHDLLVSASKNRILVLISQMFNDIAQRYTDRLNRDPKIVSRSMMDHRQLFGAVEDGDGDFACHIMQVHLERSRRALLDIEHSE
;
A
#
# COMPACT_ATOMS: atom_id res chain seq x y z
N GLY A 1 12.92 1.55 6.88
CA GLY A 1 11.85 2.24 6.19
C GLY A 1 10.57 2.40 6.98
N ALA A 2 9.60 3.00 6.33
CA ALA A 2 8.32 3.31 6.98
C ALA A 2 7.61 2.08 7.53
N CYS A 3 7.62 0.97 6.81
CA CYS A 3 6.93 -0.25 7.24
C CYS A 3 7.55 -0.88 8.49
N ARG A 4 8.85 -0.85 8.59
CA ARG A 4 9.56 -1.34 9.79
C ARG A 4 9.17 -0.51 11.01
N LEU A 5 9.19 0.81 10.87
CA LEU A 5 8.82 1.73 11.96
C LEU A 5 7.32 1.64 12.29
N ALA A 6 6.47 1.46 11.29
CA ALA A 6 5.04 1.28 11.51
C ALA A 6 4.77 0.02 12.35
N ALA A 7 5.43 -1.09 12.04
CA ALA A 7 5.31 -2.33 12.81
C ALA A 7 5.71 -2.12 14.28
N LYS A 8 6.71 -1.27 14.53
CA LYS A 8 7.16 -0.96 15.88
C LYS A 8 6.24 0.03 16.61
N ASN A 9 5.74 1.04 15.91
CA ASN A 9 5.12 2.22 16.53
C ASN A 9 3.59 2.28 16.37
N ARG A 10 2.97 1.36 15.62
CA ARG A 10 1.53 1.38 15.38
C ARG A 10 0.74 1.28 16.69
N THR A 11 -0.45 1.88 16.69
CA THR A 11 -1.41 1.76 17.78
C THR A 11 -2.50 0.75 17.42
N GLU A 12 -3.26 0.30 18.42
CA GLU A 12 -4.40 -0.60 18.20
C GLU A 12 -5.47 0.06 17.33
N GLU A 13 -5.70 1.36 17.49
CA GLU A 13 -6.65 2.09 16.66
C GLU A 13 -6.21 2.13 15.19
N GLU A 14 -4.92 2.33 14.96
CA GLU A 14 -4.36 2.31 13.61
C GLU A 14 -4.52 0.94 12.95
N ILE A 15 -4.32 -0.14 13.71
CA ILE A 15 -4.54 -1.50 13.21
C ILE A 15 -6.00 -1.69 12.79
N LYS A 16 -6.95 -1.23 13.57
CA LYS A 16 -8.38 -1.31 13.22
C LYS A 16 -8.71 -0.55 11.94
N VAL A 17 -8.13 0.63 11.77
CA VAL A 17 -8.36 1.45 10.57
C VAL A 17 -7.72 0.81 9.34
N LEU A 18 -6.50 0.30 9.47
CA LEU A 18 -5.83 -0.43 8.39
C LEU A 18 -6.66 -1.62 7.92
N LYS A 19 -7.20 -2.39 8.86
CA LYS A 19 -8.07 -3.53 8.54
C LYS A 19 -9.31 -3.09 7.77
N ARG A 20 -9.91 -1.99 8.19
CA ARG A 20 -11.08 -1.43 7.52
C ARG A 20 -10.78 -1.02 6.08
N TYR A 21 -9.60 -0.43 5.85
CA TYR A 21 -9.17 -0.09 4.49
C TYR A 21 -8.98 -1.33 3.62
N LEU A 22 -8.41 -2.41 4.18
CA LEU A 22 -8.28 -3.67 3.46
C LEU A 22 -9.65 -4.24 3.07
N ASP A 23 -10.61 -4.21 3.99
CA ASP A 23 -11.95 -4.70 3.73
C ASP A 23 -12.63 -3.87 2.63
N ASN A 24 -12.43 -2.55 2.64
CA ASN A 24 -12.93 -1.66 1.59
C ASN A 24 -12.28 -1.94 0.23
N MET A 25 -10.99 -2.25 0.22
CA MET A 25 -10.29 -2.63 -1.01
C MET A 25 -10.83 -3.95 -1.59
N GLU A 26 -11.08 -4.94 -0.73
CA GLU A 26 -11.66 -6.22 -1.15
C GLU A 26 -13.05 -6.04 -1.75
N GLU A 27 -13.87 -5.20 -1.13
CA GLU A 27 -15.20 -4.88 -1.65
C GLU A 27 -15.11 -4.19 -3.01
N ALA A 28 -14.19 -3.25 -3.18
CA ALA A 28 -13.97 -2.58 -4.45
C ALA A 28 -13.56 -3.56 -5.55
N ILE A 29 -12.72 -4.54 -5.23
CA ILE A 29 -12.34 -5.60 -6.17
C ILE A 29 -13.57 -6.41 -6.59
N ALA A 30 -14.40 -6.79 -5.63
CA ALA A 30 -15.60 -7.61 -5.88
C ALA A 30 -16.59 -6.92 -6.83
N PHE A 31 -16.68 -5.59 -6.79
CA PHE A 31 -17.58 -4.79 -7.62
C PHE A 31 -16.89 -4.13 -8.82
N ASN A 32 -15.64 -4.45 -9.10
CA ASN A 32 -14.84 -3.88 -10.20
C ASN A 32 -14.78 -2.34 -10.16
N GLU A 33 -14.65 -1.77 -8.98
CA GLU A 33 -14.60 -0.33 -8.76
C GLU A 33 -13.14 0.14 -8.59
N PHE A 34 -12.46 0.43 -9.71
CA PHE A 34 -11.05 0.81 -9.69
C PHE A 34 -10.76 2.06 -8.88
N ALA A 35 -11.61 3.09 -9.03
CA ALA A 35 -11.41 4.35 -8.33
C ALA A 35 -11.51 4.16 -6.81
N SER A 36 -12.45 3.34 -6.36
CA SER A 36 -12.58 3.02 -4.93
C SER A 36 -11.39 2.23 -4.43
N TYR A 37 -10.93 1.24 -5.20
CA TYR A 37 -9.74 0.47 -4.83
C TYR A 37 -8.53 1.39 -4.68
N SER A 38 -8.25 2.24 -5.66
CA SER A 38 -7.11 3.18 -5.63
C SER A 38 -7.21 4.14 -4.45
N LYS A 39 -8.41 4.61 -4.13
CA LYS A 39 -8.63 5.49 -3.00
C LYS A 39 -8.22 4.84 -1.67
N TYR A 40 -8.66 3.60 -1.43
CA TYR A 40 -8.35 2.90 -0.18
C TYR A 40 -6.92 2.36 -0.15
N ASP A 41 -6.36 1.97 -1.30
CA ASP A 41 -4.95 1.66 -1.43
C ASP A 41 -4.10 2.83 -0.97
N ARG A 42 -4.43 4.05 -1.41
CA ARG A 42 -3.76 5.26 -1.00
C ARG A 42 -3.89 5.51 0.50
N LYS A 43 -5.11 5.40 1.03
CA LYS A 43 -5.35 5.59 2.46
C LYS A 43 -4.58 4.59 3.32
N PHE A 44 -4.51 3.34 2.86
CA PHE A 44 -3.76 2.29 3.54
C PHE A 44 -2.27 2.63 3.63
N HIS A 45 -1.66 3.01 2.50
CA HIS A 45 -0.25 3.37 2.47
C HIS A 45 0.05 4.64 3.28
N ASP A 46 -0.79 5.65 3.19
CA ASP A 46 -0.63 6.89 3.96
C ASP A 46 -0.69 6.63 5.46
N LEU A 47 -1.59 5.76 5.89
CA LEU A 47 -1.69 5.41 7.31
C LEU A 47 -0.46 4.63 7.78
N LEU A 48 0.09 3.73 6.97
CA LEU A 48 1.35 3.05 7.30
C LEU A 48 2.48 4.04 7.52
N VAL A 49 2.62 5.03 6.64
CA VAL A 49 3.63 6.07 6.79
C VAL A 49 3.39 6.86 8.07
N SER A 50 2.16 7.25 8.35
CA SER A 50 1.76 7.95 9.56
C SER A 50 2.04 7.12 10.82
N ALA A 51 1.76 5.82 10.78
CA ALA A 51 1.99 4.88 11.88
C ALA A 51 3.46 4.69 12.20
N SER A 52 4.36 5.04 11.28
CA SER A 52 5.80 5.02 11.54
C SER A 52 6.22 6.00 12.64
N LYS A 53 5.40 7.02 12.89
CA LYS A 53 5.67 8.14 13.80
C LYS A 53 6.95 8.92 13.41
N ASN A 54 7.34 8.83 12.16
CA ASN A 54 8.48 9.57 11.62
C ASN A 54 7.98 10.72 10.75
N ARG A 55 8.06 11.93 11.30
CA ARG A 55 7.55 13.14 10.65
C ARG A 55 8.21 13.43 9.31
N ILE A 56 9.49 13.11 9.17
CA ILE A 56 10.21 13.34 7.91
C ILE A 56 9.68 12.42 6.82
N LEU A 57 9.43 11.16 7.14
CA LEU A 57 8.84 10.21 6.19
C LEU A 57 7.45 10.66 5.74
N VAL A 58 6.65 11.16 6.67
CA VAL A 58 5.32 11.72 6.36
C VAL A 58 5.44 12.88 5.38
N LEU A 59 6.34 13.82 5.64
CA LEU A 59 6.55 14.99 4.78
C LEU A 59 7.02 14.59 3.38
N ILE A 60 7.98 13.67 3.29
CA ILE A 60 8.48 13.16 2.01
C ILE A 60 7.34 12.50 1.21
N SER A 61 6.54 11.67 1.88
CA SER A 61 5.40 11.01 1.26
C SER A 61 4.41 12.04 0.68
N GLN A 62 4.10 13.08 1.44
CA GLN A 62 3.19 14.14 0.99
C GLN A 62 3.73 14.90 -0.24
N MET A 63 5.04 15.13 -0.29
CA MET A 63 5.67 15.81 -1.43
C MET A 63 5.52 15.05 -2.74
N PHE A 64 5.49 13.72 -2.71
CA PHE A 64 5.43 12.87 -3.89
C PHE A 64 4.05 12.27 -4.15
N ASN A 65 3.06 12.64 -3.34
CA ASN A 65 1.73 12.04 -3.39
C ASN A 65 1.07 12.08 -4.78
N ASP A 66 1.04 13.25 -5.42
CA ASP A 66 0.34 13.41 -6.70
C ASP A 66 0.99 12.57 -7.80
N ILE A 67 2.31 12.54 -7.82
CA ILE A 67 3.07 11.76 -8.80
C ILE A 67 2.83 10.27 -8.56
N ALA A 68 2.97 9.82 -7.32
CA ALA A 68 2.77 8.42 -6.95
C ALA A 68 1.34 7.95 -7.28
N GLN A 69 0.34 8.81 -7.06
CA GLN A 69 -1.05 8.48 -7.33
C GLN A 69 -1.30 8.22 -8.82
N ARG A 70 -0.69 8.99 -9.70
CA ARG A 70 -0.83 8.79 -11.15
C ARG A 70 -0.35 7.39 -11.57
N TYR A 71 0.82 6.99 -11.07
CA TYR A 71 1.38 5.67 -11.39
C TYR A 71 0.55 4.55 -10.78
N THR A 72 0.11 4.71 -9.55
CA THR A 72 -0.73 3.74 -8.86
C THR A 72 -2.08 3.57 -9.58
N ASP A 73 -2.70 4.65 -10.02
CA ASP A 73 -3.97 4.60 -10.75
C ASP A 73 -3.82 3.82 -12.07
N ARG A 74 -2.70 3.99 -12.77
CA ARG A 74 -2.42 3.21 -13.99
C ARG A 74 -2.31 1.72 -13.70
N LEU A 75 -1.58 1.35 -12.67
CA LEU A 75 -1.42 -0.05 -12.25
C LEU A 75 -2.75 -0.67 -11.82
N ASN A 76 -3.57 0.08 -11.11
CA ASN A 76 -4.83 -0.40 -10.54
C ASN A 76 -5.94 -0.58 -11.59
N ARG A 77 -5.67 -0.29 -12.85
CA ARG A 77 -6.59 -0.61 -13.96
C ARG A 77 -6.48 -2.06 -14.43
N ASP A 78 -5.39 -2.75 -14.06
CA ASP A 78 -5.17 -4.14 -14.43
C ASP A 78 -5.61 -5.06 -13.28
N PRO A 79 -6.68 -5.87 -13.47
CA PRO A 79 -7.18 -6.77 -12.42
C PRO A 79 -6.14 -7.77 -11.92
N LYS A 80 -5.20 -8.19 -12.76
CA LYS A 80 -4.14 -9.12 -12.35
C LYS A 80 -3.17 -8.46 -11.39
N ILE A 81 -2.80 -7.20 -11.66
CA ILE A 81 -1.94 -6.42 -10.78
C ILE A 81 -2.64 -6.18 -9.46
N VAL A 82 -3.91 -5.79 -9.49
CA VAL A 82 -4.71 -5.53 -8.29
C VAL A 82 -4.80 -6.79 -7.41
N SER A 83 -5.09 -7.95 -7.99
CA SER A 83 -5.16 -9.21 -7.23
C SER A 83 -3.85 -9.53 -6.53
N ARG A 84 -2.74 -9.36 -7.22
CA ARG A 84 -1.42 -9.60 -6.64
C ARG A 84 -1.08 -8.60 -5.55
N SER A 85 -1.34 -7.32 -5.80
CA SER A 85 -1.12 -6.27 -4.81
C SER A 85 -1.95 -6.48 -3.56
N MET A 86 -3.19 -6.97 -3.70
CA MET A 86 -4.04 -7.23 -2.55
C MET A 86 -3.47 -8.31 -1.65
N MET A 87 -2.87 -9.35 -2.22
CA MET A 87 -2.16 -10.36 -1.44
C MET A 87 -1.00 -9.75 -0.65
N ASP A 88 -0.24 -8.87 -1.28
CA ASP A 88 0.86 -8.15 -0.61
C ASP A 88 0.34 -7.28 0.53
N HIS A 89 -0.76 -6.55 0.32
CA HIS A 89 -1.36 -5.69 1.34
C HIS A 89 -1.80 -6.49 2.56
N ARG A 90 -2.39 -7.66 2.37
CA ARG A 90 -2.81 -8.51 3.48
C ARG A 90 -1.62 -9.06 4.27
N GLN A 91 -0.57 -9.49 3.59
CA GLN A 91 0.64 -9.96 4.24
C GLN A 91 1.33 -8.82 5.00
N LEU A 92 1.38 -7.64 4.40
CA LEU A 92 1.94 -6.46 5.02
C LEU A 92 1.18 -6.08 6.30
N PHE A 93 -0.15 -6.09 6.22
CA PHE A 93 -0.99 -5.83 7.38
C PHE A 93 -0.70 -6.84 8.51
N GLY A 94 -0.62 -8.13 8.19
CA GLY A 94 -0.31 -9.16 9.17
C GLY A 94 1.03 -8.93 9.87
N ALA A 95 2.05 -8.56 9.09
CA ALA A 95 3.39 -8.28 9.65
C ALA A 95 3.36 -7.05 10.57
N VAL A 96 2.64 -6.00 10.18
CA VAL A 96 2.51 -4.77 10.99
C VAL A 96 1.72 -5.07 12.27
N GLU A 97 0.64 -5.83 12.15
CA GLU A 97 -0.18 -6.23 13.30
C GLU A 97 0.66 -7.01 14.31
N ASP A 98 1.48 -7.94 13.82
CA ASP A 98 2.34 -8.79 14.66
C ASP A 98 3.57 -8.05 15.19
N GLY A 99 3.83 -6.85 14.72
CA GLY A 99 5.03 -6.10 15.09
C GLY A 99 6.31 -6.63 14.42
N ASP A 100 6.18 -7.39 13.34
CA ASP A 100 7.31 -7.97 12.61
C ASP A 100 7.82 -6.99 11.55
N GLY A 101 8.71 -6.09 11.98
CA GLY A 101 9.25 -5.05 11.13
C GLY A 101 10.11 -5.56 9.98
N ASP A 102 10.85 -6.64 10.19
CA ASP A 102 11.71 -7.20 9.15
C ASP A 102 10.87 -7.80 8.02
N PHE A 103 9.85 -8.56 8.37
CA PHE A 103 8.94 -9.13 7.39
C PHE A 103 8.14 -8.05 6.65
N ALA A 104 7.65 -7.06 7.37
CA ALA A 104 6.94 -5.91 6.76
C ALA A 104 7.83 -5.20 5.73
N CYS A 105 9.08 -4.95 6.08
CA CYS A 105 10.04 -4.32 5.17
C CYS A 105 10.29 -5.17 3.92
N HIS A 106 10.46 -6.48 4.10
CA HIS A 106 10.67 -7.41 2.99
C HIS A 106 9.48 -7.43 2.02
N ILE A 107 8.27 -7.53 2.55
CA ILE A 107 7.04 -7.53 1.72
C ILE A 107 6.96 -6.23 0.91
N MET A 108 7.21 -5.10 1.55
CA MET A 108 7.14 -3.80 0.86
C MET A 108 8.18 -3.70 -0.25
N GLN A 109 9.39 -4.17 -0.02
CA GLN A 109 10.44 -4.17 -1.05
C GLN A 109 10.04 -4.99 -2.27
N VAL A 110 9.50 -6.19 -2.06
CA VAL A 110 9.03 -7.06 -3.13
C VAL A 110 7.84 -6.43 -3.87
N HIS A 111 6.91 -5.84 -3.13
CA HIS A 111 5.74 -5.16 -3.68
C HIS A 111 6.15 -3.99 -4.59
N LEU A 112 7.06 -3.14 -4.13
CA LEU A 112 7.54 -1.99 -4.90
C LEU A 112 8.29 -2.43 -6.16
N GLU A 113 9.10 -3.49 -6.06
CA GLU A 113 9.82 -4.03 -7.22
C GLU A 113 8.87 -4.59 -8.28
N ARG A 114 7.83 -5.31 -7.86
CA ARG A 114 6.78 -5.78 -8.76
C ARG A 114 6.05 -4.63 -9.46
N SER A 115 5.72 -3.59 -8.68
CA SER A 115 5.05 -2.40 -9.21
C SER A 115 5.92 -1.68 -10.23
N ARG A 116 7.22 -1.57 -9.95
CA ARG A 116 8.19 -0.97 -10.87
C ARG A 116 8.23 -1.73 -12.20
N ARG A 117 8.33 -3.05 -12.15
CA ARG A 117 8.36 -3.90 -13.35
C ARG A 117 7.06 -3.79 -14.15
N ALA A 118 5.92 -3.78 -13.47
CA ALA A 118 4.64 -3.65 -14.11
C ALA A 118 4.49 -2.31 -14.82
N LEU A 119 4.98 -1.22 -14.23
CA LEU A 119 4.98 0.10 -14.87
C LEU A 119 5.85 0.14 -16.12
N LEU A 120 7.04 -0.48 -16.07
CA LEU A 120 7.92 -0.56 -17.23
C LEU A 120 7.27 -1.34 -18.36
N ASP A 121 6.58 -2.42 -18.07
CA ASP A 121 5.88 -3.22 -19.07
C ASP A 121 4.74 -2.41 -19.72
N ILE A 122 4.00 -1.64 -18.95
CA ILE A 122 2.95 -0.75 -19.47
C ILE A 122 3.56 0.31 -20.39
N GLU A 123 4.65 0.96 -19.98
CA GLU A 123 5.32 1.98 -20.78
C GLU A 123 5.85 1.41 -22.09
N HIS A 124 6.38 0.19 -22.09
CA HIS A 124 6.89 -0.45 -23.31
C HIS A 124 5.78 -0.89 -24.25
N SER A 125 4.55 -1.08 -23.73
CA SER A 125 3.38 -1.49 -24.55
C SER A 125 2.69 -0.31 -25.21
N GLU A 126 2.94 0.89 -24.71
CA GLU A 126 2.40 2.15 -25.26
C GLU A 126 3.35 2.68 -26.33
#